data_b84225333fc5e3437675c3a4d5ee9005
#
_entry.id   b84225333fc5e3437675c3a4d5ee9005
#
_cell.length_a   1.000
_cell.length_b   1.000
_cell.length_c   1.000
_cell.angle_alpha   90.00
_cell.angle_beta   90.00
_cell.angle_gamma   90.00
#
_symmetry.space_group_name_H-M   'P 1'
#
loop_
_entity.id
_entity.type
_entity.pdbx_description
1 polymer ?
#
loop_
_entity_poly.entity_id
_entity_poly.type
_entity_poly.pdbx_seq_one_letter_code
_entity_poly.pdbx_strand_id
1 'polypeptide(L)'
;DDPQALDELLRLVKTLLRGKPEFVLDTQATLTQGEWQGKLTLNFQDFGDVNLLLNPAGLLGALEKGLAEVAAPKALVETLLADALEEQLQAQIQDQGQQAGEQALRNMATQQAAQQLQGLTSAGFIRLEGGLYRSTARFEGGKLFVNGQEIPLAPAAGQEDDGATEDEMPLEPDGGAEEEETPQK
;
A
#
# COMPACT_ATOMS: atom_id res chain seq x y z
N ASP A 1 -1.79 27.39 -19.41
CA ASP A 1 -1.13 27.00 -18.16
C ASP A 1 -0.26 28.16 -17.72
N ASP A 2 -0.67 28.87 -16.68
CA ASP A 2 0.03 30.04 -16.17
C ASP A 2 1.03 29.58 -15.09
N PRO A 3 2.35 29.66 -15.35
CA PRO A 3 3.37 29.25 -14.39
C PRO A 3 3.31 30.05 -13.08
N GLN A 4 2.81 31.29 -13.11
CA GLN A 4 2.65 32.12 -11.92
C GLN A 4 1.53 31.60 -11.02
N ALA A 5 0.43 31.09 -11.59
CA ALA A 5 -0.66 30.50 -10.82
C ALA A 5 -0.22 29.21 -10.12
N LEU A 6 0.66 28.43 -10.74
CA LEU A 6 1.23 27.22 -10.13
C LEU A 6 2.14 27.57 -8.95
N ASP A 7 3.01 28.57 -9.12
CA ASP A 7 3.92 29.02 -8.05
C ASP A 7 3.14 29.62 -6.86
N GLU A 8 2.07 30.33 -7.13
CA GLU A 8 1.22 30.90 -6.08
C GLU A 8 0.44 29.82 -5.33
N LEU A 9 -0.08 28.82 -6.04
CA LEU A 9 -0.71 27.64 -5.45
C LEU A 9 0.27 26.87 -4.56
N LEU A 10 1.49 26.63 -5.04
CA LEU A 10 2.54 25.95 -4.27
C LEU A 10 2.91 26.74 -3.01
N ARG A 11 2.95 28.05 -3.09
CA ARG A 11 3.23 28.93 -1.95
C ARG A 11 2.13 28.89 -0.91
N LEU A 12 0.86 28.86 -1.34
CA LEU A 12 -0.29 28.70 -0.47
C LEU A 12 -0.29 27.33 0.22
N VAL A 13 -0.09 26.25 -0.53
CA VAL A 13 0.03 24.89 0.01
C VAL A 13 1.17 24.81 1.03
N LYS A 14 2.35 25.35 0.71
CA LYS A 14 3.49 25.38 1.62
C LYS A 14 3.20 26.17 2.91
N THR A 15 2.46 27.26 2.81
CA THR A 15 2.05 28.06 3.98
C THR A 15 1.05 27.30 4.85
N LEU A 16 0.12 26.58 4.24
CA LEU A 16 -0.87 25.76 4.93
C LEU A 16 -0.20 24.58 5.67
N LEU A 17 0.83 24.00 5.06
CA LEU A 17 1.53 22.83 5.62
C LEU A 17 2.51 23.16 6.74
N ARG A 18 2.91 24.44 6.91
CA ARG A 18 3.79 24.89 8.02
C ARG A 18 3.15 24.89 9.40
N GLY A 19 1.85 24.75 9.50
CA GLY A 19 1.07 24.90 10.73
C GLY A 19 0.65 23.61 11.42
N LYS A 20 1.26 22.46 11.15
CA LYS A 20 0.79 21.14 11.60
C LYS A 20 -0.68 20.92 11.22
N PRO A 21 -1.00 20.87 9.94
CA PRO A 21 -2.37 20.82 9.48
C PRO A 21 -3.04 19.51 9.89
N GLU A 22 -4.30 19.62 10.23
CA GLU A 22 -5.23 18.49 10.32
C GLU A 22 -6.10 18.47 9.07
N PHE A 23 -6.13 17.33 8.42
CA PHE A 23 -7.02 17.08 7.28
C PHE A 23 -8.11 16.12 7.71
N VAL A 24 -9.36 16.54 7.59
CA VAL A 24 -10.53 15.71 7.91
C VAL A 24 -11.40 15.59 6.66
N LEU A 25 -11.65 14.36 6.25
CA LEU A 25 -12.61 14.01 5.19
C LEU A 25 -13.68 13.12 5.80
N ASP A 26 -14.93 13.55 5.74
CA ASP A 26 -16.09 12.75 6.13
C ASP A 26 -16.98 12.59 4.91
N THR A 27 -17.29 11.36 4.56
CA THR A 27 -18.03 11.02 3.35
C THR A 27 -19.13 10.02 3.67
N GLN A 28 -20.31 10.26 3.09
CA GLN A 28 -21.45 9.40 3.22
C GLN A 28 -22.19 9.35 1.89
N ALA A 29 -22.63 8.16 1.49
CA ALA A 29 -23.43 7.97 0.28
C ALA A 29 -24.53 6.94 0.53
N THR A 30 -25.74 7.25 0.10
CA THR A 30 -26.86 6.32 0.08
C THR A 30 -27.00 5.76 -1.33
N LEU A 31 -26.82 4.45 -1.44
CA LEU A 31 -26.88 3.70 -2.69
C LEU A 31 -28.03 2.68 -2.63
N THR A 32 -28.36 2.08 -3.76
CA THR A 32 -29.39 1.02 -3.81
C THR A 32 -29.04 -0.20 -2.96
N GLN A 33 -27.74 -0.47 -2.77
CA GLN A 33 -27.22 -1.58 -1.98
C GLN A 33 -27.10 -1.26 -0.48
N GLY A 34 -27.36 -0.01 -0.07
CA GLY A 34 -27.28 0.46 1.30
C GLY A 34 -26.44 1.73 1.46
N GLU A 35 -26.10 2.05 2.70
CA GLU A 35 -25.38 3.26 3.05
C GLU A 35 -23.88 2.98 3.21
N TRP A 36 -23.06 3.75 2.52
CA TRP A 36 -21.62 3.76 2.64
C TRP A 36 -21.15 4.95 3.47
N GLN A 37 -20.19 4.72 4.35
CA GLN A 37 -19.61 5.75 5.20
C GLN A 37 -18.09 5.61 5.19
N GLY A 38 -17.40 6.75 5.10
CA GLY A 38 -15.95 6.83 5.18
C GLY A 38 -15.52 8.06 5.94
N LYS A 39 -14.58 7.91 6.87
CA LYS A 39 -13.96 9.01 7.61
C LYS A 39 -12.45 8.86 7.55
N LEU A 40 -11.78 9.96 7.23
CA LEU A 40 -10.32 10.05 7.21
C LEU A 40 -9.91 11.28 8.01
N THR A 41 -9.00 11.09 8.96
CA THR A 41 -8.36 12.16 9.72
C THR A 41 -6.86 11.97 9.62
N LEU A 42 -6.14 12.98 9.14
CA LEU A 42 -4.69 12.98 9.02
C LEU A 42 -4.13 14.19 9.76
N ASN A 43 -3.21 13.95 10.66
CA ASN A 43 -2.49 14.99 11.39
C ASN A 43 -1.02 14.95 10.96
N PHE A 44 -0.53 16.07 10.50
CA PHE A 44 0.84 16.19 10.02
C PHE A 44 1.68 17.02 10.99
N GLN A 45 2.95 16.63 11.13
CA GLN A 45 3.96 17.50 11.72
C GLN A 45 4.37 18.58 10.72
N ASP A 46 5.18 19.54 11.16
CA ASP A 46 5.69 20.58 10.26
C ASP A 46 6.48 19.95 9.12
N PHE A 47 6.08 20.25 7.89
CA PHE A 47 6.72 19.73 6.68
C PHE A 47 8.07 20.39 6.39
N GLY A 48 8.42 21.49 7.07
CA GLY A 48 9.62 22.25 6.76
C GLY A 48 9.66 22.70 5.29
N ASP A 49 10.80 22.47 4.65
CA ASP A 49 11.02 22.82 3.23
C ASP A 49 10.90 21.61 2.27
N VAL A 50 10.17 20.56 2.65
CA VAL A 50 9.98 19.36 1.81
C VAL A 50 9.21 19.74 0.54
N ASN A 51 9.80 19.44 -0.62
CA ASN A 51 9.12 19.61 -1.90
C ASN A 51 8.23 18.38 -2.17
N LEU A 52 6.95 18.47 -1.78
CA LEU A 52 5.98 17.39 -1.87
C LEU A 52 5.71 16.92 -3.30
N LEU A 53 5.90 17.78 -4.30
CA LEU A 53 5.71 17.41 -5.70
C LEU A 53 6.84 16.53 -6.23
N LEU A 54 8.05 16.67 -5.70
CA LEU A 54 9.20 15.87 -6.10
C LEU A 54 9.39 14.64 -5.21
N ASN A 55 8.83 14.65 -4.00
CA ASN A 55 8.97 13.55 -3.07
C ASN A 55 7.63 13.25 -2.34
N PRO A 56 6.72 12.50 -2.97
CA PRO A 56 5.46 12.10 -2.34
C PRO A 56 5.67 11.21 -1.10
N ALA A 57 6.80 10.50 -0.99
CA ALA A 57 7.16 9.74 0.20
C ALA A 57 7.40 10.66 1.42
N GLY A 58 7.75 11.93 1.20
CA GLY A 58 7.86 12.94 2.25
C GLY A 58 6.54 13.19 2.98
N LEU A 59 5.39 12.97 2.34
CA LEU A 59 4.08 13.04 2.99
C LEU A 59 3.92 11.99 4.10
N LEU A 60 4.34 10.77 3.83
CA LEU A 60 4.29 9.69 4.84
C LEU A 60 5.24 9.96 6.00
N GLY A 61 6.42 10.52 5.71
CA GLY A 61 7.39 10.92 6.74
C GLY A 61 6.90 12.08 7.63
N ALA A 62 6.04 12.95 7.08
CA ALA A 62 5.45 14.05 7.82
C ALA A 62 4.12 13.70 8.52
N LEU A 63 3.56 12.52 8.24
CA LEU A 63 2.34 12.05 8.90
C LEU A 63 2.65 11.68 10.35
N GLU A 64 2.10 12.44 11.30
CA GLU A 64 2.23 12.17 12.74
C GLU A 64 1.20 11.13 13.18
N LYS A 65 -0.06 11.34 12.78
CA LYS A 65 -1.17 10.45 13.08
C LYS A 65 -2.14 10.37 11.92
N GLY A 66 -2.71 9.20 11.72
CA GLY A 66 -3.77 8.97 10.75
C GLY A 66 -4.83 8.05 11.32
N LEU A 67 -6.09 8.34 11.03
CA LEU A 67 -7.23 7.48 11.31
C LEU A 67 -8.10 7.41 10.07
N ALA A 68 -8.35 6.22 9.58
CA ALA A 68 -9.30 5.97 8.50
C ALA A 68 -10.31 4.93 8.98
N GLU A 69 -11.59 5.22 8.81
CA GLU A 69 -12.69 4.34 9.13
C GLU A 69 -13.57 4.21 7.90
N VAL A 70 -13.95 3.00 7.55
CA VAL A 70 -14.84 2.72 6.45
C VAL A 70 -15.90 1.71 6.87
N ALA A 71 -17.13 1.94 6.43
CA ALA A 71 -18.23 0.98 6.52
C ALA A 71 -18.98 0.98 5.20
N ALA A 72 -19.10 -0.21 4.59
CA ALA A 72 -19.75 -0.37 3.30
C ALA A 72 -20.67 -1.60 3.29
N PRO A 73 -21.83 -1.53 2.62
CA PRO A 73 -22.72 -2.67 2.47
C PRO A 73 -22.01 -3.87 1.83
N LYS A 74 -22.22 -5.06 2.38
CA LYS A 74 -21.65 -6.30 1.86
C LYS A 74 -21.91 -6.44 0.36
N ALA A 75 -23.16 -6.27 -0.07
CA ALA A 75 -23.55 -6.41 -1.47
C ALA A 75 -22.82 -5.41 -2.39
N LEU A 76 -22.59 -4.17 -1.91
CA LEU A 76 -21.86 -3.15 -2.67
C LEU A 76 -20.40 -3.58 -2.88
N VAL A 77 -19.71 -3.97 -1.81
CA VAL A 77 -18.30 -4.36 -1.87
C VAL A 77 -18.12 -5.61 -2.75
N GLU A 78 -18.98 -6.61 -2.59
CA GLU A 78 -18.94 -7.82 -3.41
C GLU A 78 -19.16 -7.53 -4.89
N THR A 79 -20.11 -6.66 -5.22
CA THR A 79 -20.37 -6.26 -6.62
C THR A 79 -19.19 -5.50 -7.20
N LEU A 80 -18.71 -4.46 -6.52
CA LEU A 80 -17.59 -3.65 -7.03
C LEU A 80 -16.32 -4.47 -7.22
N LEU A 81 -16.04 -5.37 -6.30
CA LEU A 81 -14.86 -6.24 -6.43
C LEU A 81 -15.03 -7.25 -7.56
N ALA A 82 -16.22 -7.83 -7.74
CA ALA A 82 -16.50 -8.74 -8.83
C ALA A 82 -16.39 -8.04 -10.18
N ASP A 83 -16.94 -6.82 -10.32
CA ASP A 83 -16.88 -6.05 -11.55
C ASP A 83 -15.42 -5.70 -11.91
N ALA A 84 -14.62 -5.26 -10.92
CA ALA A 84 -13.20 -4.98 -11.14
C ALA A 84 -12.39 -6.22 -11.55
N LEU A 85 -12.69 -7.38 -10.96
CA LEU A 85 -12.05 -8.64 -11.32
C LEU A 85 -12.50 -9.14 -12.70
N GLU A 86 -13.77 -8.96 -13.06
CA GLU A 86 -14.28 -9.29 -14.40
C GLU A 86 -13.52 -8.49 -15.46
N GLU A 87 -13.35 -7.17 -15.27
CA GLU A 87 -12.58 -6.32 -16.17
C GLU A 87 -11.13 -6.77 -16.30
N GLN A 88 -10.48 -7.09 -15.18
CA GLN A 88 -9.11 -7.60 -15.16
C GLN A 88 -8.97 -8.94 -15.90
N LEU A 89 -9.88 -9.89 -15.65
CA LEU A 89 -9.89 -11.20 -16.32
C LEU A 89 -10.14 -11.04 -17.83
N GLN A 90 -11.03 -10.14 -18.22
CA GLN A 90 -11.31 -9.86 -19.62
C GLN A 90 -10.07 -9.33 -20.34
N ALA A 91 -9.35 -8.38 -19.74
CA ALA A 91 -8.11 -7.85 -20.30
C ALA A 91 -7.05 -8.96 -20.47
N GLN A 92 -6.87 -9.79 -19.45
CA GLN A 92 -5.88 -10.89 -19.48
C GLN A 92 -6.21 -11.94 -20.56
N ILE A 93 -7.50 -12.26 -20.77
CA ILE A 93 -7.93 -13.23 -21.77
C ILE A 93 -7.75 -12.67 -23.19
N GLN A 94 -8.05 -11.38 -23.39
CA GLN A 94 -7.82 -10.71 -24.69
C GLN A 94 -6.35 -10.71 -25.07
N ASP A 95 -5.45 -10.44 -24.14
CA ASP A 95 -3.99 -10.47 -24.37
C ASP A 95 -3.49 -11.86 -24.78
N GLN A 96 -4.16 -12.92 -24.31
CA GLN A 96 -3.83 -14.31 -24.67
C GLN A 96 -4.52 -14.78 -25.98
N GLY A 97 -5.30 -13.91 -26.65
CA GLY A 97 -6.03 -14.25 -27.87
C GLY A 97 -7.15 -15.26 -27.65
N GLN A 98 -7.59 -15.46 -26.42
CA GLN A 98 -8.67 -16.39 -26.07
C GLN A 98 -10.00 -15.63 -25.97
N GLN A 99 -11.09 -16.34 -26.19
CA GLN A 99 -12.45 -15.83 -25.96
C GLN A 99 -13.10 -16.68 -24.88
N ALA A 100 -13.43 -16.05 -23.73
CA ALA A 100 -14.29 -16.66 -22.74
C ALA A 100 -15.68 -16.06 -22.82
N GLY A 101 -16.71 -16.89 -22.57
CA GLY A 101 -18.10 -16.39 -22.51
C GLY A 101 -18.27 -15.46 -21.30
N GLU A 102 -18.98 -14.33 -21.47
CA GLU A 102 -19.23 -13.35 -20.40
C GLU A 102 -19.75 -13.97 -19.10
N GLN A 103 -20.66 -14.95 -19.20
CA GLN A 103 -21.22 -15.63 -18.05
C GLN A 103 -20.14 -16.40 -17.25
N ALA A 104 -19.20 -17.03 -17.94
CA ALA A 104 -18.09 -17.75 -17.31
C ALA A 104 -17.14 -16.79 -16.60
N LEU A 105 -16.81 -15.65 -17.21
CA LEU A 105 -15.99 -14.61 -16.64
C LEU A 105 -16.62 -14.02 -15.37
N ARG A 106 -17.91 -13.66 -15.43
CA ARG A 106 -18.64 -13.14 -14.28
C ARG A 106 -18.70 -14.13 -13.12
N ASN A 107 -18.92 -15.41 -13.39
CA ASN A 107 -18.93 -16.45 -12.36
C ASN A 107 -17.53 -16.60 -11.71
N MET A 108 -16.47 -16.59 -12.51
CA MET A 108 -15.10 -16.64 -12.02
C MET A 108 -14.76 -15.40 -11.17
N ALA A 109 -15.09 -14.21 -11.65
CA ALA A 109 -14.88 -12.95 -10.94
C ALA A 109 -15.61 -12.93 -9.58
N THR A 110 -16.88 -13.35 -9.56
CA THR A 110 -17.68 -13.43 -8.33
C THR A 110 -17.07 -14.41 -7.32
N GLN A 111 -16.65 -15.60 -7.79
CA GLN A 111 -16.02 -16.59 -6.92
C GLN A 111 -14.68 -16.07 -6.37
N GLN A 112 -13.86 -15.43 -7.21
CA GLN A 112 -12.60 -14.86 -6.80
C GLN A 112 -12.79 -13.70 -5.81
N ALA A 113 -13.79 -12.82 -6.05
CA ALA A 113 -14.15 -11.76 -5.12
C ALA A 113 -14.53 -12.30 -3.74
N ALA A 114 -15.36 -13.33 -3.70
CA ALA A 114 -15.76 -13.98 -2.44
C ALA A 114 -14.56 -14.58 -1.70
N GLN A 115 -13.63 -15.23 -2.39
CA GLN A 115 -12.40 -15.78 -1.80
C GLN A 115 -11.49 -14.68 -1.27
N GLN A 116 -11.30 -13.58 -1.99
CA GLN A 116 -10.49 -12.45 -1.54
C GLN A 116 -11.09 -11.80 -0.28
N LEU A 117 -12.40 -11.55 -0.27
CA LEU A 117 -13.09 -10.97 0.90
C LEU A 117 -13.04 -11.89 2.11
N GLN A 118 -13.16 -13.22 1.91
CA GLN A 118 -12.98 -14.21 2.96
C GLN A 118 -11.54 -14.17 3.49
N GLY A 119 -10.55 -14.08 2.62
CA GLY A 119 -9.14 -13.95 3.01
C GLY A 119 -8.89 -12.71 3.84
N LEU A 120 -9.38 -11.55 3.39
CA LEU A 120 -9.26 -10.28 4.12
C LEU A 120 -9.97 -10.31 5.48
N THR A 121 -11.12 -10.97 5.57
CA THR A 121 -11.86 -11.14 6.82
C THR A 121 -11.10 -12.07 7.78
N SER A 122 -10.57 -13.18 7.28
CA SER A 122 -9.80 -14.15 8.07
C SER A 122 -8.47 -13.55 8.56
N ALA A 123 -7.86 -12.69 7.76
CA ALA A 123 -6.65 -11.94 8.12
C ALA A 123 -6.93 -10.74 9.05
N GLY A 124 -8.20 -10.44 9.35
CA GLY A 124 -8.58 -9.35 10.25
C GLY A 124 -8.53 -7.94 9.62
N PHE A 125 -8.28 -7.82 8.32
CA PHE A 125 -8.25 -6.52 7.63
C PHE A 125 -9.62 -5.89 7.47
N ILE A 126 -10.66 -6.70 7.36
CA ILE A 126 -12.05 -6.27 7.34
C ILE A 126 -12.87 -7.12 8.30
N ARG A 127 -13.97 -6.58 8.82
CA ARG A 127 -14.94 -7.28 9.67
C ARG A 127 -16.32 -7.17 9.06
N LEU A 128 -17.06 -8.28 9.06
CA LEU A 128 -18.46 -8.27 8.63
C LEU A 128 -19.35 -8.16 9.86
N GLU A 129 -19.98 -6.98 10.04
CA GLU A 129 -20.85 -6.68 11.17
C GLU A 129 -22.15 -6.04 10.67
N GLY A 130 -23.27 -6.63 11.01
CA GLY A 130 -24.59 -6.10 10.63
C GLY A 130 -24.83 -5.99 9.12
N GLY A 131 -24.21 -6.85 8.30
CA GLY A 131 -24.28 -6.76 6.84
C GLY A 131 -23.39 -5.70 6.20
N LEU A 132 -22.51 -5.08 6.97
CA LEU A 132 -21.51 -4.11 6.52
C LEU A 132 -20.11 -4.70 6.67
N TYR A 133 -19.26 -4.51 5.67
CA TYR A 133 -17.83 -4.63 5.83
C TYR A 133 -17.31 -3.36 6.48
N ARG A 134 -16.57 -3.52 7.58
CA ARG A 134 -15.95 -2.44 8.33
C ARG A 134 -14.45 -2.62 8.41
N SER A 135 -13.72 -1.54 8.32
CA SER A 135 -12.29 -1.50 8.59
C SER A 135 -11.90 -0.19 9.24
N THR A 136 -10.95 -0.26 10.15
CA THR A 136 -10.33 0.90 10.78
C THR A 136 -8.83 0.78 10.60
N ALA A 137 -8.21 1.77 9.97
CA ALA A 137 -6.76 1.88 9.87
C ALA A 137 -6.28 3.05 10.72
N ARG A 138 -5.26 2.83 11.54
CA ARG A 138 -4.63 3.83 12.39
C ARG A 138 -3.13 3.86 12.13
N PHE A 139 -2.63 5.04 11.85
CA PHE A 139 -1.19 5.30 11.77
C PHE A 139 -0.76 6.14 12.97
N GLU A 140 0.23 5.69 13.72
CA GLU A 140 0.76 6.39 14.88
C GLU A 140 2.18 5.90 15.18
N GLY A 141 3.11 6.85 15.43
CA GLY A 141 4.49 6.53 15.76
C GLY A 141 5.24 5.74 14.68
N GLY A 142 4.95 6.00 13.40
CA GLY A 142 5.56 5.30 12.27
C GLY A 142 5.00 3.89 12.02
N LYS A 143 3.94 3.49 12.72
CA LYS A 143 3.33 2.17 12.62
C LYS A 143 1.92 2.25 12.08
N LEU A 144 1.56 1.29 11.25
CA LEU A 144 0.21 1.12 10.74
C LEU A 144 -0.50 0.00 11.49
N PHE A 145 -1.70 0.26 11.94
CA PHE A 145 -2.58 -0.73 12.55
C PHE A 145 -3.88 -0.83 11.75
N VAL A 146 -4.28 -2.03 11.40
CA VAL A 146 -5.58 -2.28 10.77
C VAL A 146 -6.41 -3.14 11.71
N ASN A 147 -7.59 -2.64 12.10
CA ASN A 147 -8.45 -3.24 13.10
C ASN A 147 -7.72 -3.63 14.42
N GLY A 148 -6.68 -2.86 14.77
CA GLY A 148 -5.86 -3.09 15.96
C GLY A 148 -4.66 -4.03 15.76
N GLN A 149 -4.51 -4.63 14.59
CA GLN A 149 -3.36 -5.47 14.24
C GLN A 149 -2.27 -4.61 13.59
N GLU A 150 -1.04 -4.68 14.07
CA GLU A 150 0.11 -4.00 13.47
C GLU A 150 0.45 -4.63 12.12
N ILE A 151 0.54 -3.78 11.10
CA ILE A 151 0.93 -4.17 9.74
C ILE A 151 2.34 -3.63 9.49
N PRO A 152 3.31 -4.50 9.17
CA PRO A 152 4.66 -4.04 8.85
C PRO A 152 4.61 -3.19 7.58
N LEU A 153 5.07 -1.95 7.70
CA LEU A 153 5.28 -1.10 6.54
C LEU A 153 6.59 -1.55 5.88
N ALA A 154 6.55 -1.85 4.59
CA ALA A 154 7.79 -2.05 3.84
C ALA A 154 8.62 -0.76 3.96
N PRO A 155 9.95 -0.85 4.19
CA PRO A 155 10.80 0.33 4.21
C PRO A 155 10.58 1.10 2.90
N ALA A 156 10.35 2.41 3.01
CA ALA A 156 10.22 3.26 1.83
C ALA A 156 11.46 3.03 0.96
N ALA A 157 11.25 2.63 -0.30
CA ALA A 157 12.32 2.40 -1.25
C ALA A 157 13.17 3.68 -1.35
N GLY A 158 14.32 3.71 -0.68
CA GLY A 158 15.20 4.89 -0.58
C GLY A 158 16.03 4.97 0.70
N GLN A 159 15.80 4.13 1.70
CA GLN A 159 16.79 3.88 2.75
C GLN A 159 17.66 2.71 2.28
N GLU A 160 18.68 3.04 1.51
CA GLU A 160 19.84 2.17 1.36
C GLU A 160 20.39 1.98 2.77
N ASP A 161 20.28 0.74 3.26
CA ASP A 161 20.90 0.30 4.49
C ASP A 161 22.42 0.30 4.23
N ASP A 162 23.09 1.43 4.56
CA ASP A 162 24.55 1.54 4.57
C ASP A 162 25.19 0.69 5.69
N GLY A 163 24.54 -0.41 6.03
CA GLY A 163 25.02 -1.44 6.96
C GLY A 163 25.67 -2.61 6.28
N ALA A 164 26.45 -2.43 5.21
CA ALA A 164 27.40 -3.44 4.76
C ALA A 164 28.50 -3.55 5.81
N THR A 165 28.30 -4.40 6.80
CA THR A 165 29.41 -5.03 7.53
C THR A 165 30.28 -5.70 6.51
N GLU A 166 31.42 -5.10 6.22
CA GLU A 166 32.55 -5.77 5.58
C GLU A 166 32.90 -6.99 6.45
N ASP A 167 32.36 -8.13 6.08
CA ASP A 167 32.84 -9.43 6.56
C ASP A 167 34.24 -9.58 6.01
N GLU A 168 35.24 -9.29 6.85
CA GLU A 168 36.63 -9.60 6.62
C GLU A 168 36.75 -11.10 6.33
N MET A 169 36.92 -11.44 5.03
CA MET A 169 37.34 -12.79 4.67
C MET A 169 38.71 -13.04 5.28
N PRO A 170 38.89 -14.11 6.07
CA PRO A 170 40.22 -14.51 6.52
C PRO A 170 41.06 -14.90 5.32
N LEU A 171 42.19 -14.22 5.11
CA LEU A 171 43.23 -14.61 4.21
C LEU A 171 43.74 -15.99 4.64
N GLU A 172 43.50 -17.02 3.84
CA GLU A 172 44.17 -18.30 3.99
C GLU A 172 45.66 -18.11 3.72
N PRO A 173 46.56 -18.65 4.55
CA PRO A 173 48.00 -18.59 4.31
C PRO A 173 48.34 -19.54 3.20
N ASP A 174 49.03 -18.97 2.22
CA ASP A 174 49.78 -19.62 1.14
C ASP A 174 50.70 -20.69 1.72
N GLY A 175 50.33 -21.96 1.53
CA GLY A 175 51.12 -23.13 1.91
C GLY A 175 51.94 -23.63 0.72
N GLY A 176 53.22 -23.32 0.78
CA GLY A 176 54.24 -23.57 -0.24
C GLY A 176 54.28 -24.99 -0.79
N ALA A 177 54.60 -25.02 -2.06
CA ALA A 177 54.99 -26.16 -2.82
C ALA A 177 56.29 -26.79 -2.27
N GLU A 178 56.32 -28.08 -2.02
CA GLU A 178 57.50 -28.90 -2.02
C GLU A 178 57.42 -29.94 -3.15
N GLU A 179 58.32 -29.74 -4.13
CA GLU A 179 58.60 -30.69 -5.15
C GLU A 179 59.30 -31.90 -4.50
N GLU A 180 58.82 -33.08 -4.71
CA GLU A 180 59.58 -34.28 -4.44
C GLU A 180 59.70 -35.17 -5.73
N GLU A 181 60.91 -35.23 -6.20
CA GLU A 181 61.36 -36.02 -7.35
C GLU A 181 61.17 -37.54 -7.16
N THR A 182 60.64 -38.14 -8.19
CA THR A 182 60.71 -39.61 -8.36
C THR A 182 62.01 -40.04 -9.02
N PRO A 183 62.71 -41.09 -8.55
CA PRO A 183 63.62 -41.83 -9.38
C PRO A 183 63.03 -43.16 -9.88
N GLN A 184 63.27 -43.41 -11.12
CA GLN A 184 63.01 -44.62 -11.86
C GLN A 184 63.65 -45.90 -11.24
N LYS A 185 62.90 -46.98 -11.33
CA LYS A 185 63.37 -48.28 -11.78
C LYS A 185 62.29 -49.13 -12.39
#